data_2e7cb94cf8a5f18191a948f071ee7310
#
_entry.id   2e7cb94cf8a5f18191a948f071ee7310
#
_cell.length_a   1.000
_cell.length_b   1.000
_cell.length_c   1.000
_cell.angle_alpha   90.00
_cell.angle_beta   90.00
_cell.angle_gamma   90.00
#
_symmetry.space_group_name_H-M   'P 1'
#
loop_
_entity.id
_entity.type
_entity.pdbx_description
1 polymer ?
#
loop_
_entity_poly.entity_id
_entity_poly.type
_entity_poly.pdbx_seq_one_letter_code
_entity_poly.pdbx_strand_id
1 'polypeptide(L)'
;MTEGEVFCTQGASIKHAHFPISGIVSTQIPFGKHSSLQVELTGTEGMIGLPLVFGVSTAMLQRHVQCSGTSLRMTAAGLRQELNSSRTLRETLGKYACVLRTQLAETVGCSSFHLLEARLARWLLETLDRAHSNEIHLTHATLGKILGVRRESITTAASSLQKRKLLRYSRGNITIINRAGVEKAACQCYASAKDTYERYLGPKPGA
;
A
#
# COMPACT_ATOMS: atom_id res chain seq x y z
N MET A 1 -0.08 5.16 -15.45
CA MET A 1 -0.60 5.43 -14.09
C MET A 1 -0.13 6.82 -13.67
N THR A 2 -1.05 7.74 -13.49
CA THR A 2 -0.76 9.14 -13.12
C THR A 2 -1.24 9.38 -11.69
N GLU A 3 -0.43 10.03 -10.86
CA GLU A 3 -0.80 10.33 -9.47
C GLU A 3 -2.15 11.04 -9.35
N GLY A 4 -2.99 10.61 -8.39
CA GLY A 4 -4.34 11.08 -8.19
C GLY A 4 -5.40 10.46 -9.10
N GLU A 5 -5.00 9.72 -10.14
CA GLU A 5 -5.92 9.02 -11.03
C GLU A 5 -6.72 7.95 -10.29
N VAL A 6 -8.04 7.87 -10.57
CA VAL A 6 -8.86 6.74 -10.12
C VAL A 6 -8.52 5.55 -11.01
N PHE A 7 -7.78 4.61 -10.47
CA PHE A 7 -7.33 3.43 -11.21
C PHE A 7 -8.46 2.42 -11.42
N CYS A 8 -9.34 2.28 -10.43
CA CYS A 8 -10.49 1.38 -10.50
C CYS A 8 -11.61 1.90 -9.58
N THR A 9 -12.81 2.07 -10.12
CA THR A 9 -14.00 2.47 -9.35
C THR A 9 -14.69 1.24 -8.79
N GLN A 10 -15.17 1.30 -7.55
CA GLN A 10 -15.98 0.25 -6.94
C GLN A 10 -17.21 -0.06 -7.80
N GLY A 11 -17.53 -1.33 -8.00
CA GLY A 11 -18.63 -1.80 -8.85
C GLY A 11 -18.31 -1.85 -10.35
N ALA A 12 -17.21 -1.27 -10.80
CA ALA A 12 -16.81 -1.33 -12.20
C ALA A 12 -16.29 -2.71 -12.59
N SER A 13 -16.43 -3.08 -13.88
CA SER A 13 -15.87 -4.32 -14.42
C SER A 13 -14.35 -4.24 -14.50
N ILE A 14 -13.67 -5.26 -13.98
CA ILE A 14 -12.22 -5.43 -14.07
C ILE A 14 -11.90 -6.09 -15.41
N LYS A 15 -11.44 -5.30 -16.38
CA LYS A 15 -11.08 -5.78 -17.71
C LYS A 15 -9.64 -6.31 -17.82
N HIS A 16 -8.76 -5.86 -16.92
CA HIS A 16 -7.34 -6.20 -16.95
C HIS A 16 -6.81 -6.48 -15.54
N ALA A 17 -5.86 -7.40 -15.45
CA ALA A 17 -4.91 -7.47 -14.36
C ALA A 17 -3.72 -6.56 -14.68
N HIS A 18 -3.16 -5.89 -13.66
CA HIS A 18 -1.99 -5.04 -13.81
C HIS A 18 -0.90 -5.47 -12.84
N PHE A 19 0.32 -5.49 -13.32
CA PHE A 19 1.55 -5.81 -12.58
C PHE A 19 2.44 -4.57 -12.63
N PRO A 20 2.51 -3.79 -11.54
CA PRO A 20 3.32 -2.58 -11.51
C PRO A 20 4.80 -2.88 -11.75
N ILE A 21 5.44 -2.10 -12.61
CA ILE A 21 6.90 -2.07 -12.80
C ILE A 21 7.47 -0.92 -11.96
N SER A 22 6.68 0.13 -11.77
CA SER A 22 6.99 1.28 -10.92
C SER A 22 5.71 1.95 -10.47
N GLY A 23 5.81 2.82 -9.46
CA GLY A 23 4.67 3.52 -8.89
C GLY A 23 3.91 2.71 -7.85
N ILE A 24 2.89 3.32 -7.27
CA ILE A 24 2.12 2.74 -6.17
C ILE A 24 0.63 2.98 -6.41
N VAL A 25 -0.16 1.94 -6.24
CA VAL A 25 -1.63 2.01 -6.22
C VAL A 25 -2.12 1.74 -4.81
N SER A 26 -2.99 2.61 -4.30
CA SER A 26 -3.62 2.47 -2.99
C SER A 26 -5.07 2.03 -3.12
N THR A 27 -5.48 1.09 -2.25
CA THR A 27 -6.88 0.73 -2.06
C THR A 27 -7.43 1.49 -0.87
N GLN A 28 -8.54 2.19 -1.07
CA GLN A 28 -9.16 3.02 -0.05
C GLN A 28 -10.62 2.63 0.15
N ILE A 29 -11.06 2.67 1.41
CA ILE A 29 -12.46 2.48 1.80
C ILE A 29 -12.99 3.84 2.25
N PRO A 30 -14.04 4.37 1.60
CA PRO A 30 -14.68 5.60 2.05
C PRO A 30 -15.54 5.38 3.30
N PHE A 31 -15.46 6.30 4.25
CA PHE A 31 -16.31 6.39 5.44
C PHE A 31 -17.02 7.75 5.44
N GLY A 32 -18.24 7.80 4.89
CA GLY A 32 -18.97 9.03 4.69
C GLY A 32 -18.38 9.94 3.59
N LYS A 33 -18.70 11.24 3.62
CA LYS A 33 -18.38 12.17 2.51
C LYS A 33 -16.92 12.65 2.51
N HIS A 34 -16.24 12.66 3.65
CA HIS A 34 -14.94 13.34 3.80
C HIS A 34 -13.84 12.49 4.44
N SER A 35 -14.14 11.23 4.80
CA SER A 35 -13.20 10.34 5.46
C SER A 35 -12.96 9.11 4.59
N SER A 36 -11.73 8.67 4.53
CA SER A 36 -11.34 7.39 3.93
C SER A 36 -10.24 6.74 4.76
N LEU A 37 -10.08 5.45 4.61
CA LEU A 37 -8.99 4.69 5.20
C LEU A 37 -8.29 3.93 4.08
N GLN A 38 -6.97 4.04 4.01
CA GLN A 38 -6.16 3.20 3.16
C GLN A 38 -5.99 1.83 3.81
N VAL A 39 -6.34 0.80 3.07
CA VAL A 39 -6.30 -0.59 3.57
C VAL A 39 -5.23 -1.43 2.89
N GLU A 40 -4.76 -1.02 1.72
CA GLU A 40 -3.78 -1.76 0.94
C GLU A 40 -2.91 -0.81 0.12
N LEU A 41 -1.64 -1.15 -0.03
CA LEU A 41 -0.69 -0.58 -0.97
C LEU A 41 -0.18 -1.68 -1.89
N THR A 42 -0.18 -1.42 -3.18
CA THR A 42 0.36 -2.32 -4.19
C THR A 42 1.42 -1.59 -5.01
N GLY A 43 2.64 -2.08 -4.96
CA GLY A 43 3.77 -1.66 -5.77
C GLY A 43 4.26 -2.79 -6.67
N THR A 44 5.56 -2.82 -6.95
CA THR A 44 6.22 -3.82 -7.81
C THR A 44 6.15 -5.25 -7.27
N GLU A 45 5.85 -5.41 -6.00
CA GLU A 45 5.72 -6.69 -5.30
C GLU A 45 4.37 -7.38 -5.51
N GLY A 46 3.42 -6.75 -6.20
CA GLY A 46 2.05 -7.24 -6.24
C GLY A 46 1.33 -7.12 -7.58
N MET A 47 0.03 -7.37 -7.55
CA MET A 47 -0.86 -7.20 -8.69
C MET A 47 -2.13 -6.45 -8.33
N ILE A 48 -2.67 -5.72 -9.31
CA ILE A 48 -3.99 -5.11 -9.24
C ILE A 48 -4.95 -5.93 -10.09
N GLY A 49 -6.16 -6.16 -9.57
CA GLY A 49 -7.12 -7.04 -10.23
C GLY A 49 -7.15 -8.46 -9.65
N LEU A 50 -6.65 -8.64 -8.43
CA LEU A 50 -6.63 -9.93 -7.73
C LEU A 50 -7.99 -10.67 -7.70
N PRO A 51 -9.18 -10.01 -7.63
CA PRO A 51 -10.47 -10.71 -7.73
C PRO A 51 -10.61 -11.59 -8.98
N LEU A 52 -9.95 -11.24 -10.10
CA LEU A 52 -9.97 -12.06 -11.32
C LEU A 52 -9.40 -13.46 -11.10
N VAL A 53 -8.45 -13.63 -10.18
CA VAL A 53 -7.87 -14.93 -9.83
C VAL A 53 -8.92 -15.89 -9.25
N PHE A 54 -9.93 -15.32 -8.60
CA PHE A 54 -11.04 -16.04 -7.98
C PHE A 54 -12.33 -16.03 -8.82
N GLY A 55 -12.22 -15.64 -10.10
CA GLY A 55 -13.37 -15.59 -11.01
C GLY A 55 -14.29 -14.38 -10.83
N VAL A 56 -13.93 -13.41 -9.98
CA VAL A 56 -14.72 -12.19 -9.74
C VAL A 56 -14.24 -11.08 -10.68
N SER A 57 -15.12 -10.63 -11.58
CA SER A 57 -14.82 -9.62 -12.59
C SER A 57 -15.28 -8.20 -12.22
N THR A 58 -15.77 -8.00 -11.01
CA THR A 58 -16.25 -6.69 -10.52
C THR A 58 -15.31 -6.19 -9.41
N ALA A 59 -14.95 -4.92 -9.49
CA ALA A 59 -14.11 -4.28 -8.49
C ALA A 59 -14.87 -4.11 -7.17
N MET A 60 -14.39 -4.74 -6.12
CA MET A 60 -15.02 -4.68 -4.80
C MET A 60 -14.66 -3.40 -4.04
N LEU A 61 -13.51 -2.81 -4.34
CA LEU A 61 -12.97 -1.62 -3.67
C LEU A 61 -12.43 -0.62 -4.70
N GLN A 62 -12.45 0.66 -4.32
CA GLN A 62 -11.89 1.73 -5.14
C GLN A 62 -10.37 1.79 -4.98
N ARG A 63 -9.68 2.04 -6.10
CA ARG A 63 -8.22 2.17 -6.14
C ARG A 63 -7.79 3.48 -6.79
N HIS A 64 -6.74 4.06 -6.24
CA HIS A 64 -6.13 5.31 -6.72
C HIS A 64 -4.64 5.13 -6.95
N VAL A 65 -4.12 5.79 -7.97
CA VAL A 65 -2.67 5.91 -8.15
C VAL A 65 -2.14 6.87 -7.09
N GLN A 66 -1.32 6.37 -6.18
CA GLN A 66 -0.70 7.16 -5.11
C GLN A 66 0.65 7.75 -5.54
N CYS A 67 1.43 6.99 -6.32
CA CYS A 67 2.66 7.46 -6.95
C CYS A 67 2.61 7.07 -8.42
N SER A 68 2.94 8.01 -9.30
CA SER A 68 2.99 7.78 -10.75
C SER A 68 3.94 6.65 -11.11
N GLY A 69 3.64 5.91 -12.18
CA GLY A 69 4.47 4.81 -12.62
C GLY A 69 3.90 4.09 -13.83
N THR A 70 4.48 2.94 -14.11
CA THR A 70 4.11 2.07 -15.24
C THR A 70 3.70 0.68 -14.75
N SER A 71 2.88 -0.02 -15.52
CA SER A 71 2.50 -1.40 -15.24
C SER A 71 2.41 -2.21 -16.53
N LEU A 72 2.76 -3.48 -16.47
CA LEU A 72 2.31 -4.44 -17.44
C LEU A 72 0.84 -4.73 -17.22
N ARG A 73 0.09 -4.93 -18.32
CA ARG A 73 -1.33 -5.30 -18.20
C ARG A 73 -1.62 -6.55 -19.01
N MET A 74 -2.49 -7.38 -18.47
CA MET A 74 -3.01 -8.58 -19.12
C MET A 74 -4.53 -8.51 -19.10
N THR A 75 -5.20 -8.92 -20.18
CA THR A 75 -6.66 -8.98 -20.20
C THR A 75 -7.18 -10.01 -19.19
N ALA A 76 -8.39 -9.80 -18.66
CA ALA A 76 -9.02 -10.77 -17.77
C ALA A 76 -9.16 -12.18 -18.39
N ALA A 77 -9.39 -12.24 -19.72
CA ALA A 77 -9.43 -13.49 -20.45
C ALA A 77 -8.05 -14.16 -20.52
N GLY A 78 -7.00 -13.39 -20.84
CA GLY A 78 -5.61 -13.87 -20.88
C GLY A 78 -5.16 -14.39 -19.50
N LEU A 79 -5.46 -13.63 -18.42
CA LEU A 79 -5.14 -14.10 -17.07
C LEU A 79 -5.83 -15.43 -16.75
N ARG A 80 -7.09 -15.60 -17.13
CA ARG A 80 -7.84 -16.84 -16.91
C ARG A 80 -7.21 -18.01 -17.68
N GLN A 81 -6.78 -17.78 -18.91
CA GLN A 81 -6.08 -18.78 -19.70
C GLN A 81 -4.77 -19.19 -19.03
N GLU A 82 -3.95 -18.24 -18.60
CA GLU A 82 -2.69 -18.52 -17.92
C GLU A 82 -2.90 -19.23 -16.56
N LEU A 83 -3.92 -18.87 -15.82
CA LEU A 83 -4.26 -19.56 -14.56
C LEU A 83 -4.69 -21.03 -14.79
N ASN A 84 -5.27 -21.35 -15.95
CA ASN A 84 -5.63 -22.74 -16.29
C ASN A 84 -4.41 -23.56 -16.72
N SER A 85 -3.44 -22.94 -17.40
CA SER A 85 -2.25 -23.61 -17.93
C SER A 85 -1.08 -23.66 -16.95
N SER A 86 -0.95 -22.65 -16.06
CA SER A 86 0.18 -22.52 -15.13
C SER A 86 -0.24 -22.76 -13.68
N ARG A 87 0.12 -23.93 -13.16
CA ARG A 87 -0.04 -24.27 -11.75
C ARG A 87 0.77 -23.31 -10.85
N THR A 88 2.01 -23.01 -11.24
CA THR A 88 2.91 -22.12 -10.49
C THR A 88 2.30 -20.71 -10.34
N LEU A 89 1.77 -20.14 -11.43
CA LEU A 89 1.12 -18.83 -11.38
C LEU A 89 -0.07 -18.83 -10.41
N ARG A 90 -0.90 -19.84 -10.49
CA ARG A 90 -2.07 -19.99 -9.62
C ARG A 90 -1.69 -20.08 -8.14
N GLU A 91 -0.68 -20.91 -7.82
CA GLU A 91 -0.19 -21.07 -6.45
C GLU A 91 0.45 -19.78 -5.93
N THR A 92 1.24 -19.09 -6.77
CA THR A 92 1.88 -17.80 -6.38
C THR A 92 0.84 -16.73 -6.11
N LEU A 93 -0.14 -16.55 -6.97
CA LEU A 93 -1.21 -15.57 -6.76
C LEU A 93 -2.13 -15.93 -5.60
N GLY A 94 -2.33 -17.23 -5.34
CA GLY A 94 -3.02 -17.71 -4.13
C GLY A 94 -2.25 -17.35 -2.85
N LYS A 95 -0.93 -17.56 -2.82
CA LYS A 95 -0.07 -17.14 -1.70
C LYS A 95 -0.11 -15.62 -1.52
N TYR A 96 -0.05 -14.85 -2.61
CA TYR A 96 -0.16 -13.40 -2.56
C TYR A 96 -1.49 -12.95 -1.94
N ALA A 97 -2.61 -13.57 -2.30
CA ALA A 97 -3.90 -13.29 -1.68
C ALA A 97 -3.91 -13.55 -0.16
N CYS A 98 -3.28 -14.65 0.29
CA CYS A 98 -3.13 -14.95 1.71
C CYS A 98 -2.27 -13.90 2.43
N VAL A 99 -1.16 -13.48 1.81
CA VAL A 99 -0.29 -12.42 2.36
C VAL A 99 -1.06 -11.11 2.51
N LEU A 100 -1.78 -10.67 1.48
CA LEU A 100 -2.59 -9.45 1.54
C LEU A 100 -3.66 -9.52 2.64
N ARG A 101 -4.34 -10.66 2.77
CA ARG A 101 -5.32 -10.86 3.84
C ARG A 101 -4.69 -10.74 5.23
N THR A 102 -3.49 -11.28 5.43
CA THR A 102 -2.76 -11.18 6.69
C THR A 102 -2.35 -9.73 6.96
N GLN A 103 -1.82 -9.02 5.98
CA GLN A 103 -1.46 -7.60 6.10
C GLN A 103 -2.67 -6.72 6.42
N LEU A 104 -3.85 -7.04 5.85
CA LEU A 104 -5.09 -6.34 6.17
C LEU A 104 -5.49 -6.56 7.63
N ALA A 105 -5.45 -7.81 8.12
CA ALA A 105 -5.73 -8.11 9.53
C ALA A 105 -4.75 -7.39 10.48
N GLU A 106 -3.46 -7.37 10.16
CA GLU A 106 -2.45 -6.61 10.90
C GLU A 106 -2.74 -5.10 10.87
N THR A 107 -3.20 -4.56 9.76
CA THR A 107 -3.58 -3.13 9.64
C THR A 107 -4.75 -2.79 10.55
N VAL A 108 -5.75 -3.67 10.68
CA VAL A 108 -6.87 -3.51 11.62
C VAL A 108 -6.35 -3.49 13.05
N GLY A 109 -5.56 -4.49 13.47
CA GLY A 109 -4.96 -4.52 14.80
C GLY A 109 -4.07 -3.32 15.07
N CYS A 110 -3.23 -2.95 14.10
CA CYS A 110 -2.36 -1.77 14.20
C CYS A 110 -3.15 -0.47 14.42
N SER A 111 -4.27 -0.30 13.70
CA SER A 111 -5.10 0.91 13.83
C SER A 111 -5.77 1.02 15.20
N SER A 112 -6.01 -0.12 15.86
CA SER A 112 -6.70 -0.19 17.16
C SER A 112 -5.75 -0.09 18.37
N PHE A 113 -4.53 -0.63 18.24
CA PHE A 113 -3.67 -0.85 19.41
C PHE A 113 -2.35 -0.07 19.39
N HIS A 114 -1.92 0.47 18.24
CA HIS A 114 -0.66 1.19 18.16
C HIS A 114 -0.85 2.70 18.11
N LEU A 115 0.08 3.43 18.76
CA LEU A 115 0.10 4.89 18.75
C LEU A 115 0.29 5.43 17.32
N LEU A 116 -0.32 6.57 17.04
CA LEU A 116 -0.31 7.17 15.71
C LEU A 116 1.11 7.46 15.19
N GLU A 117 2.04 7.85 16.04
CA GLU A 117 3.44 8.08 15.66
C GLU A 117 4.06 6.81 15.06
N ALA A 118 3.87 5.66 15.72
CA ALA A 118 4.39 4.39 15.26
C ALA A 118 3.68 3.90 13.97
N ARG A 119 2.38 4.17 13.84
CA ARG A 119 1.61 3.89 12.62
C ARG A 119 2.07 4.75 11.44
N LEU A 120 2.34 6.03 11.68
CA LEU A 120 2.87 6.95 10.67
C LEU A 120 4.26 6.52 10.22
N ALA A 121 5.14 6.17 11.15
CA ALA A 121 6.49 5.67 10.85
C ALA A 121 6.42 4.38 10.00
N ARG A 122 5.58 3.41 10.38
CA ARG A 122 5.32 2.19 9.59
C ARG A 122 4.87 2.54 8.18
N TRP A 123 3.85 3.37 8.06
CA TRP A 123 3.26 3.71 6.77
C TRP A 123 4.27 4.41 5.84
N LEU A 124 5.09 5.30 6.37
CA LEU A 124 6.16 5.95 5.61
C LEU A 124 7.17 4.94 5.07
N LEU A 125 7.62 4.01 5.90
CA LEU A 125 8.54 2.95 5.49
C LEU A 125 7.93 2.08 4.39
N GLU A 126 6.72 1.57 4.59
CA GLU A 126 6.02 0.72 3.62
C GLU A 126 5.81 1.41 2.27
N THR A 127 5.54 2.72 2.29
CA THR A 127 5.35 3.51 1.07
C THR A 127 6.67 3.76 0.35
N LEU A 128 7.70 4.17 1.10
CA LEU A 128 9.00 4.51 0.54
C LEU A 128 9.78 3.28 0.05
N ASP A 129 9.57 2.12 0.68
CA ASP A 129 10.10 0.83 0.19
C ASP A 129 9.53 0.50 -1.20
N ARG A 130 8.22 0.76 -1.42
CA ARG A 130 7.57 0.52 -2.71
C ARG A 130 7.90 1.59 -3.75
N ALA A 131 8.14 2.83 -3.30
CA ALA A 131 8.53 3.94 -4.17
C ALA A 131 10.00 3.86 -4.59
N HIS A 132 10.82 3.01 -3.94
CA HIS A 132 12.29 2.99 -4.08
C HIS A 132 12.89 4.39 -3.92
N SER A 133 12.39 5.15 -2.93
CA SER A 133 12.73 6.54 -2.67
C SER A 133 12.84 6.79 -1.17
N ASN A 134 13.56 7.84 -0.80
CA ASN A 134 13.58 8.36 0.57
C ASN A 134 12.65 9.57 0.76
N GLU A 135 11.92 9.96 -0.29
CA GLU A 135 11.09 11.16 -0.31
C GLU A 135 9.71 10.87 -0.89
N ILE A 136 8.69 11.50 -0.30
CA ILE A 136 7.30 11.47 -0.81
C ILE A 136 6.64 12.83 -0.61
N HIS A 137 5.80 13.23 -1.57
CA HIS A 137 5.02 14.47 -1.48
C HIS A 137 3.59 14.19 -1.01
N LEU A 138 3.27 14.47 0.25
CA LEU A 138 1.93 14.31 0.82
C LEU A 138 1.64 15.35 1.90
N THR A 139 0.42 15.90 1.87
CA THR A 139 -0.03 16.83 2.91
C THR A 139 -0.46 16.10 4.18
N HIS A 140 -0.45 16.79 5.33
CA HIS A 140 -1.02 16.25 6.58
C HIS A 140 -2.51 15.89 6.44
N ALA A 141 -3.25 16.64 5.62
CA ALA A 141 -4.66 16.34 5.33
C ALA A 141 -4.81 15.01 4.59
N THR A 142 -3.96 14.74 3.60
CA THR A 142 -3.93 13.47 2.86
C THR A 142 -3.53 12.33 3.77
N LEU A 143 -2.47 12.49 4.58
CA LEU A 143 -2.05 11.49 5.56
C LEU A 143 -3.15 11.20 6.59
N GLY A 144 -3.89 12.22 7.02
CA GLY A 144 -5.04 12.05 7.91
C GLY A 144 -6.12 11.15 7.32
N LYS A 145 -6.45 11.35 6.03
CA LYS A 145 -7.38 10.47 5.29
C LYS A 145 -6.84 9.03 5.17
N ILE A 146 -5.57 8.89 4.84
CA ILE A 146 -4.88 7.60 4.69
C ILE A 146 -4.91 6.79 5.99
N LEU A 147 -4.58 7.43 7.12
CA LEU A 147 -4.48 6.77 8.42
C LEU A 147 -5.78 6.79 9.24
N GLY A 148 -6.85 7.39 8.69
CA GLY A 148 -8.15 7.46 9.35
C GLY A 148 -8.18 8.34 10.60
N VAL A 149 -7.42 9.45 10.60
CA VAL A 149 -7.30 10.36 11.76
C VAL A 149 -7.43 11.82 11.35
N ARG A 150 -7.58 12.72 12.31
CA ARG A 150 -7.62 14.15 12.05
C ARG A 150 -6.24 14.68 11.64
N ARG A 151 -6.22 15.74 10.80
CA ARG A 151 -4.99 16.40 10.34
C ARG A 151 -4.09 16.84 11.50
N GLU A 152 -4.68 17.37 12.58
CA GLU A 152 -3.96 17.86 13.76
C GLU A 152 -3.16 16.74 14.44
N SER A 153 -3.74 15.53 14.50
CA SER A 153 -3.07 14.35 15.04
C SER A 153 -1.85 13.96 14.21
N ILE A 154 -1.96 14.05 12.87
CA ILE A 154 -0.79 13.83 11.96
C ILE A 154 0.27 14.90 12.22
N THR A 155 -0.13 16.16 12.36
CA THR A 155 0.81 17.27 12.64
C THR A 155 1.61 16.99 13.92
N THR A 156 0.96 16.53 14.98
CA THR A 156 1.62 16.16 16.23
C THR A 156 2.59 15.00 16.07
N ALA A 157 2.15 13.91 15.42
CA ALA A 157 2.99 12.73 15.19
C ALA A 157 4.19 13.04 14.31
N ALA A 158 3.99 13.75 13.20
CA ALA A 158 5.08 14.15 12.29
C ALA A 158 6.08 15.10 12.98
N SER A 159 5.59 16.05 13.79
CA SER A 159 6.45 16.96 14.56
C SER A 159 7.30 16.23 15.60
N SER A 160 6.76 15.18 16.23
CA SER A 160 7.52 14.33 17.15
C SER A 160 8.68 13.62 16.44
N LEU A 161 8.40 12.96 15.31
CA LEU A 161 9.42 12.30 14.50
C LEU A 161 10.49 13.29 13.99
N GLN A 162 10.07 14.50 13.60
CA GLN A 162 10.97 15.56 13.14
C GLN A 162 11.87 16.11 14.27
N LYS A 163 11.33 16.34 15.47
CA LYS A 163 12.12 16.74 16.66
C LYS A 163 13.21 15.72 17.00
N ARG A 164 12.93 14.44 16.79
CA ARG A 164 13.88 13.33 16.96
C ARG A 164 14.86 13.21 15.78
N LYS A 165 14.81 14.12 14.79
CA LYS A 165 15.68 14.13 13.59
C LYS A 165 15.55 12.85 12.75
N LEU A 166 14.38 12.19 12.76
CA LEU A 166 14.14 10.97 12.01
C LEU A 166 13.71 11.27 10.57
N LEU A 167 12.94 12.34 10.40
CA LEU A 167 12.48 12.82 9.11
C LEU A 167 12.52 14.35 9.06
N ARG A 168 12.45 14.88 7.84
CA ARG A 168 12.18 16.29 7.54
C ARG A 168 10.82 16.37 6.86
N TYR A 169 10.00 17.30 7.34
CA TYR A 169 8.72 17.62 6.71
C TYR A 169 8.67 19.12 6.39
N SER A 170 8.53 19.45 5.13
CA SER A 170 8.45 20.83 4.67
C SER A 170 7.58 20.95 3.43
N ARG A 171 6.55 21.80 3.48
CA ARG A 171 5.65 22.11 2.35
C ARG A 171 5.08 20.89 1.64
N GLY A 172 4.73 19.85 2.38
CA GLY A 172 4.20 18.60 1.82
C GLY A 172 5.26 17.56 1.46
N ASN A 173 6.54 17.92 1.43
CA ASN A 173 7.62 16.97 1.20
C ASN A 173 8.05 16.32 2.52
N ILE A 174 8.07 15.00 2.54
CA ILE A 174 8.54 14.18 3.66
C ILE A 174 9.79 13.45 3.18
N THR A 175 10.90 13.68 3.86
CA THR A 175 12.17 13.00 3.56
C THR A 175 12.62 12.24 4.81
N ILE A 176 12.91 10.95 4.71
CA ILE A 176 13.54 10.19 5.79
C ILE A 176 15.01 10.54 5.86
N ILE A 177 15.44 11.04 7.04
CA ILE A 177 16.86 11.42 7.32
C ILE A 177 17.57 10.25 8.00
N ASN A 178 16.90 9.57 8.93
CA ASN A 178 17.47 8.46 9.69
C ASN A 178 16.53 7.26 9.59
N ARG A 179 16.74 6.42 8.59
CA ARG A 179 15.91 5.24 8.32
C ARG A 179 15.88 4.27 9.51
N ALA A 180 17.04 3.94 10.08
CA ALA A 180 17.11 3.04 11.22
C ALA A 180 16.36 3.58 12.45
N GLY A 181 16.36 4.91 12.63
CA GLY A 181 15.57 5.57 13.67
C GLY A 181 14.07 5.52 13.41
N VAL A 182 13.64 5.64 12.15
CA VAL A 182 12.23 5.50 11.76
C VAL A 182 11.77 4.04 11.93
N GLU A 183 12.60 3.06 11.60
CA GLU A 183 12.31 1.63 11.81
C GLU A 183 12.10 1.31 13.31
N LYS A 184 12.95 1.88 14.18
CA LYS A 184 12.77 1.76 15.64
C LYS A 184 11.54 2.50 16.17
N ALA A 185 11.09 3.55 15.49
CA ALA A 185 9.88 4.28 15.85
C ALA A 185 8.60 3.61 15.32
N ALA A 186 8.71 2.82 14.26
CA ALA A 186 7.59 2.06 13.71
C ALA A 186 7.13 0.95 14.68
N CYS A 187 5.85 0.59 14.58
CA CYS A 187 5.36 -0.59 15.30
C CYS A 187 5.87 -1.88 14.64
N GLN A 188 5.88 -2.96 15.42
CA GLN A 188 6.29 -4.30 14.97
C GLN A 188 5.58 -4.80 13.70
N CYS A 189 4.41 -4.24 13.36
CA CYS A 189 3.68 -4.61 12.14
C CYS A 189 4.48 -4.35 10.87
N TYR A 190 5.45 -3.42 10.87
CA TYR A 190 6.33 -3.21 9.72
C TYR A 190 7.20 -4.45 9.43
N ALA A 191 7.88 -4.95 10.45
CA ALA A 191 8.71 -6.16 10.33
C ALA A 191 7.84 -7.39 10.02
N SER A 192 6.72 -7.57 10.73
CA SER A 192 5.79 -8.68 10.53
C SER A 192 5.27 -8.76 9.09
N ALA A 193 4.87 -7.63 8.50
CA ALA A 193 4.39 -7.58 7.12
C ALA A 193 5.49 -7.95 6.11
N LYS A 194 6.74 -7.53 6.36
CA LYS A 194 7.89 -7.86 5.54
C LYS A 194 8.21 -9.36 5.64
N ASP A 195 8.32 -9.89 6.85
CA ASP A 195 8.62 -11.29 7.12
C ASP A 195 7.56 -12.23 6.52
N THR A 196 6.28 -11.84 6.63
CA THR A 196 5.17 -12.60 6.03
C THR A 196 5.32 -12.65 4.51
N TYR A 197 5.60 -11.52 3.86
CA TYR A 197 5.80 -11.50 2.42
C TYR A 197 6.98 -12.37 2.00
N GLU A 198 8.15 -12.19 2.61
CA GLU A 198 9.39 -12.91 2.26
C GLU A 198 9.25 -14.42 2.48
N ARG A 199 8.58 -14.84 3.53
CA ARG A 199 8.34 -16.26 3.85
C ARG A 199 7.54 -16.99 2.78
N TYR A 200 6.54 -16.36 2.18
CA TYR A 200 5.62 -17.03 1.26
C TYR A 200 5.87 -16.73 -0.22
N LEU A 201 6.49 -15.61 -0.53
CA LEU A 201 6.70 -15.13 -1.89
C LEU A 201 8.16 -14.92 -2.26
N GLY A 202 9.08 -15.02 -1.28
CA GLY A 202 10.49 -14.69 -1.45
C GLY A 202 10.79 -13.20 -1.30
N PRO A 203 12.05 -12.79 -1.46
CA PRO A 203 12.44 -11.39 -1.33
C PRO A 203 11.66 -10.51 -2.31
N LYS A 204 11.34 -9.29 -1.87
CA LYS A 204 10.64 -8.33 -2.74
C LYS A 204 11.53 -7.92 -3.90
N PRO A 205 10.97 -7.74 -5.10
CA PRO A 205 11.71 -7.21 -6.23
C PRO A 205 12.34 -5.85 -5.88
N GLY A 206 13.65 -5.71 -6.07
CA GLY A 206 14.38 -4.47 -5.83
C GLY A 206 14.70 -4.16 -4.35
N ALA A 207 14.63 -5.15 -3.46
CA ALA A 207 15.10 -5.02 -2.08
C ALA A 207 16.62 -5.10 -1.97
#